data_3633a47f0eff285fd782c5c4d3e3b7a4
#
_entry.id   3633a47f0eff285fd782c5c4d3e3b7a4
#
_cell.length_a   1.000
_cell.length_b   1.000
_cell.length_c   1.000
_cell.angle_alpha   90.00
_cell.angle_beta   90.00
_cell.angle_gamma   90.00
#
_symmetry.space_group_name_H-M   'P 1'
#
loop_
_entity.id
_entity.type
_entity.pdbx_description
1 polymer ?
#
loop_
_entity_poly.entity_id
_entity_poly.type
_entity_poly.pdbx_seq_one_letter_code
_entity_poly.pdbx_strand_id
1 'polypeptide(L)'
;MQSIKKNIPGLAVCLAIAVPSWLLGKLVPVIGGPVFSILIGMLIALFWTPGASCKPGIGFTSKKVLQAAVVLLGFGLNLNVVLQTGKQSLPIIVCTITTSLLVAFALHKLLHIDGETGTLIGVGSSICGGSAIAATASVINADDEKVAQSISVIFFFNVLAALLFPLLGQAIGFDTTSGEAFGIFAGTAVNDTSSVTAAASTWDSMWDLGSQTLDKAVTVKLTRTLAIIPITLVLSLVQAKKAGNGQGRFRLKSAFPLFILWFICASVVTTLCTSLGVSGAVFRPLKELSKFFIIMAMAAIGLNSNLVKLVKSGGKPLLLGACCWVSITAVSLLMQHVMGLW
;
A
#
# COMPACT_ATOMS: atom_id res chain seq x y z
N MET A 1 7.66 26.91 10.19
CA MET A 1 8.96 26.46 10.73
C MET A 1 8.86 25.59 11.98
N GLN A 2 7.96 25.82 12.93
CA GLN A 2 7.79 24.99 14.13
C GLN A 2 7.38 23.54 13.84
N SER A 3 6.56 23.30 12.80
CA SER A 3 6.12 21.94 12.41
C SER A 3 7.25 21.06 11.87
N ILE A 4 8.25 21.63 11.19
CA ILE A 4 9.40 20.89 10.65
C ILE A 4 10.33 20.46 11.79
N LYS A 5 10.63 21.37 12.73
CA LYS A 5 11.50 21.06 13.88
C LYS A 5 10.98 19.90 14.74
N LYS A 6 9.65 19.75 14.84
CA LYS A 6 9.00 18.68 15.59
C LYS A 6 9.20 17.29 14.94
N ASN A 7 9.43 17.22 13.63
CA ASN A 7 9.58 15.97 12.89
C ASN A 7 11.04 15.50 12.78
N ILE A 8 12.02 16.38 13.02
CA ILE A 8 13.45 16.09 12.86
C ILE A 8 13.91 14.86 13.65
N PRO A 9 13.57 14.68 14.95
CA PRO A 9 14.07 13.52 15.69
C PRO A 9 13.61 12.18 15.11
N GLY A 10 12.33 12.08 14.74
CA GLY A 10 11.79 10.86 14.12
C GLY A 10 12.32 10.61 12.71
N LEU A 11 12.52 11.67 11.91
CA LEU A 11 13.17 11.58 10.60
C LEU A 11 14.62 11.07 10.74
N ALA A 12 15.37 11.57 11.70
CA ALA A 12 16.74 11.13 11.95
C ALA A 12 16.81 9.64 12.32
N VAL A 13 15.91 9.16 13.16
CA VAL A 13 15.81 7.71 13.51
C VAL A 13 15.51 6.88 12.25
N CYS A 14 14.54 7.29 11.44
CA CYS A 14 14.22 6.57 10.21
C CYS A 14 15.40 6.58 9.22
N LEU A 15 16.13 7.69 9.12
CA LEU A 15 17.32 7.78 8.30
C LEU A 15 18.45 6.88 8.82
N ALA A 16 18.67 6.83 10.13
CA ALA A 16 19.67 5.96 10.77
C ALA A 16 19.41 4.46 10.52
N ILE A 17 18.15 4.06 10.34
CA ILE A 17 17.77 2.69 9.94
C ILE A 17 17.87 2.52 8.42
N ALA A 18 17.47 3.52 7.64
CA ALA A 18 17.41 3.44 6.19
C ALA A 18 18.79 3.30 5.54
N VAL A 19 19.80 4.02 6.04
CA VAL A 19 21.16 3.99 5.47
C VAL A 19 21.78 2.58 5.55
N PRO A 20 21.88 1.93 6.73
CA PRO A 20 22.40 0.56 6.77
C PRO A 20 21.50 -0.44 6.02
N SER A 21 20.18 -0.26 6.02
CA SER A 21 19.25 -1.10 5.25
C SER A 21 19.49 -1.01 3.74
N TRP A 22 19.76 0.19 3.24
CA TRP A 22 20.10 0.42 1.84
C TRP A 22 21.43 -0.25 1.46
N LEU A 23 22.45 -0.19 2.32
CA LEU A 23 23.72 -0.87 2.13
C LEU A 23 23.56 -2.38 2.17
N LEU A 24 22.85 -2.91 3.17
CA LEU A 24 22.53 -4.35 3.28
C LEU A 24 21.73 -4.85 2.08
N GLY A 25 20.77 -4.06 1.58
CA GLY A 25 20.01 -4.41 0.39
C GLY A 25 20.85 -4.51 -0.88
N LYS A 26 21.95 -3.76 -0.98
CA LYS A 26 22.94 -3.91 -2.08
C LYS A 26 23.82 -5.15 -1.91
N LEU A 27 24.11 -5.54 -0.68
CA LEU A 27 24.93 -6.74 -0.38
C LEU A 27 24.11 -8.03 -0.52
N VAL A 28 22.81 -7.98 -0.17
CA VAL A 28 21.89 -9.12 -0.23
C VAL A 28 20.65 -8.74 -1.03
N PRO A 29 20.73 -8.70 -2.37
CA PRO A 29 19.63 -8.28 -3.24
C PRO A 29 18.35 -9.12 -3.07
N VAL A 30 18.49 -10.40 -2.74
CA VAL A 30 17.37 -11.35 -2.51
C VAL A 30 16.41 -10.86 -1.42
N ILE A 31 16.89 -10.12 -0.42
CA ILE A 31 16.05 -9.57 0.65
C ILE A 31 15.62 -8.14 0.30
N GLY A 32 16.52 -7.37 -0.30
CA GLY A 32 16.30 -5.97 -0.69
C GLY A 32 16.30 -4.97 0.48
N GLY A 33 16.63 -3.73 0.16
CA GLY A 33 16.70 -2.63 1.15
C GLY A 33 15.40 -2.37 1.91
N PRO A 34 14.23 -2.34 1.26
CA PRO A 34 12.94 -2.12 1.92
C PRO A 34 12.61 -3.16 2.99
N VAL A 35 12.88 -4.43 2.71
CA VAL A 35 12.64 -5.54 3.65
C VAL A 35 13.58 -5.46 4.85
N PHE A 36 14.89 -5.21 4.63
CA PHE A 36 15.81 -4.96 5.74
C PHE A 36 15.33 -3.82 6.62
N SER A 37 14.85 -2.75 6.02
CA SER A 37 14.39 -1.57 6.74
C SER A 37 13.16 -1.84 7.61
N ILE A 38 12.17 -2.61 7.10
CA ILE A 38 11.01 -3.04 7.88
C ILE A 38 11.46 -3.93 9.04
N LEU A 39 12.28 -4.95 8.77
CA LEU A 39 12.71 -5.92 9.77
C LEU A 39 13.53 -5.26 10.89
N ILE A 40 14.50 -4.40 10.55
CA ILE A 40 15.28 -3.67 11.54
C ILE A 40 14.38 -2.74 12.36
N GLY A 41 13.44 -2.02 11.71
CA GLY A 41 12.47 -1.19 12.39
C GLY A 41 11.59 -1.98 13.35
N MET A 42 11.09 -3.15 12.95
CA MET A 42 10.31 -4.05 13.82
C MET A 42 11.12 -4.59 14.99
N LEU A 43 12.36 -5.02 14.76
CA LEU A 43 13.25 -5.48 15.81
C LEU A 43 13.51 -4.38 16.85
N ILE A 44 13.79 -3.15 16.40
CA ILE A 44 13.96 -2.01 17.30
C ILE A 44 12.67 -1.74 18.08
N ALA A 45 11.50 -1.84 17.45
CA ALA A 45 10.21 -1.61 18.10
C ALA A 45 9.88 -2.63 19.21
N LEU A 46 10.51 -3.81 19.22
CA LEU A 46 10.36 -4.79 20.32
C LEU A 46 11.03 -4.31 21.60
N PHE A 47 12.17 -3.62 21.49
CA PHE A 47 13.00 -3.21 22.63
C PHE A 47 12.89 -1.72 22.93
N TRP A 48 12.49 -0.90 21.97
CA TRP A 48 12.43 0.54 22.09
C TRP A 48 11.10 1.09 21.62
N THR A 49 10.38 1.74 22.53
CA THR A 49 9.15 2.46 22.19
C THR A 49 9.48 3.91 21.87
N PRO A 50 9.20 4.41 20.65
CA PRO A 50 9.47 5.79 20.30
C PRO A 50 8.86 6.76 21.29
N GLY A 51 9.70 7.65 21.86
CA GLY A 51 9.24 8.72 22.74
C GLY A 51 8.38 9.76 22.03
N ALA A 52 7.72 10.64 22.81
CA ALA A 52 6.83 11.68 22.28
C ALA A 52 7.52 12.59 21.26
N SER A 53 8.84 12.79 21.37
CA SER A 53 9.62 13.61 20.43
C SER A 53 9.82 12.95 19.06
N CYS A 54 9.90 11.62 18.99
CA CYS A 54 10.16 10.88 17.75
C CYS A 54 8.88 10.50 16.99
N LYS A 55 7.77 10.25 17.70
CA LYS A 55 6.50 9.83 17.11
C LYS A 55 6.02 10.72 15.95
N PRO A 56 6.02 12.06 16.03
CA PRO A 56 5.56 12.89 14.93
C PRO A 56 6.39 12.71 13.66
N GLY A 57 7.72 12.61 13.79
CA GLY A 57 8.63 12.42 12.66
C GLY A 57 8.52 11.03 12.03
N ILE A 58 8.35 9.98 12.84
CA ILE A 58 8.10 8.62 12.34
C ILE A 58 6.76 8.58 11.59
N GLY A 59 5.69 9.17 12.12
CA GLY A 59 4.40 9.27 11.44
C GLY A 59 4.44 10.14 10.18
N PHE A 60 5.25 11.17 10.15
CA PHE A 60 5.51 11.98 8.94
C PHE A 60 6.24 11.15 7.89
N THR A 61 7.26 10.39 8.28
CA THR A 61 8.05 9.55 7.37
C THR A 61 7.20 8.44 6.74
N SER A 62 6.44 7.70 7.53
CA SER A 62 5.59 6.60 7.03
C SER A 62 4.49 7.07 6.08
N LYS A 63 4.06 8.34 6.15
CA LYS A 63 2.98 8.88 5.32
C LYS A 63 3.48 9.85 4.27
N LYS A 64 4.13 10.94 4.68
CA LYS A 64 4.46 12.05 3.77
C LYS A 64 5.70 11.77 2.93
N VAL A 65 6.74 11.17 3.52
CA VAL A 65 7.94 10.77 2.75
C VAL A 65 7.58 9.68 1.74
N LEU A 66 6.74 8.69 2.12
CA LEU A 66 6.24 7.70 1.18
C LEU A 66 5.41 8.31 0.05
N GLN A 67 4.49 9.24 0.37
CA GLN A 67 3.72 9.94 -0.66
C GLN A 67 4.63 10.70 -1.62
N ALA A 68 5.66 11.38 -1.10
CA ALA A 68 6.67 12.05 -1.93
C ALA A 68 7.45 11.06 -2.81
N ALA A 69 7.84 9.90 -2.26
CA ALA A 69 8.48 8.84 -3.03
C ALA A 69 7.61 8.40 -4.21
N VAL A 70 6.33 8.13 -3.98
CA VAL A 70 5.39 7.74 -5.05
C VAL A 70 5.25 8.84 -6.10
N VAL A 71 5.17 10.10 -5.72
CA VAL A 71 5.14 11.23 -6.67
C VAL A 71 6.41 11.27 -7.52
N LEU A 72 7.59 11.08 -6.89
CA LEU A 72 8.87 11.05 -7.59
C LEU A 72 8.98 9.91 -8.62
N LEU A 73 8.35 8.75 -8.34
CA LEU A 73 8.25 7.66 -9.33
C LEU A 73 7.52 8.10 -10.61
N GLY A 74 6.52 8.98 -10.49
CA GLY A 74 5.78 9.50 -11.64
C GLY A 74 6.67 10.18 -12.68
N PHE A 75 7.79 10.81 -12.27
CA PHE A 75 8.77 11.40 -13.19
C PHE A 75 9.54 10.38 -14.04
N GLY A 76 9.40 9.10 -13.78
CA GLY A 76 10.02 8.05 -14.60
C GLY A 76 9.03 7.34 -15.51
N LEU A 77 7.76 7.74 -15.54
CA LEU A 77 6.69 7.03 -16.23
C LEU A 77 6.02 7.90 -17.29
N ASN A 78 5.85 7.34 -18.49
CA ASN A 78 5.03 7.94 -19.54
C ASN A 78 3.55 7.72 -19.24
N LEU A 79 2.71 8.74 -19.45
CA LEU A 79 1.26 8.70 -19.20
C LEU A 79 0.56 7.57 -19.98
N ASN A 80 1.00 7.27 -21.21
CA ASN A 80 0.44 6.17 -21.99
C ASN A 80 0.67 4.82 -21.29
N VAL A 81 1.86 4.61 -20.68
CA VAL A 81 2.17 3.41 -19.91
C VAL A 81 1.26 3.33 -18.68
N VAL A 82 1.03 4.45 -17.99
CA VAL A 82 0.10 4.51 -16.84
C VAL A 82 -1.32 4.12 -17.24
N LEU A 83 -1.82 4.67 -18.35
CA LEU A 83 -3.16 4.35 -18.85
C LEU A 83 -3.30 2.91 -19.33
N GLN A 84 -2.30 2.39 -20.04
CA GLN A 84 -2.28 1.01 -20.52
C GLN A 84 -2.25 0.02 -19.35
N THR A 85 -1.38 0.24 -18.37
CA THR A 85 -1.30 -0.58 -17.15
C THR A 85 -2.61 -0.55 -16.36
N GLY A 86 -3.23 0.62 -16.24
CA GLY A 86 -4.54 0.78 -15.60
C GLY A 86 -5.62 -0.06 -16.29
N LYS A 87 -5.72 0.03 -17.62
CA LYS A 87 -6.67 -0.78 -18.42
C LYS A 87 -6.41 -2.28 -18.29
N GLN A 88 -5.17 -2.71 -18.37
CA GLN A 88 -4.77 -4.12 -18.27
C GLN A 88 -5.11 -4.72 -16.90
N SER A 89 -4.91 -3.97 -15.82
CA SER A 89 -5.16 -4.44 -14.46
C SER A 89 -6.61 -4.30 -13.98
N LEU A 90 -7.44 -3.53 -14.69
CA LEU A 90 -8.82 -3.21 -14.27
C LEU A 90 -9.69 -4.45 -14.01
N PRO A 91 -9.73 -5.48 -14.88
CA PRO A 91 -10.50 -6.70 -14.62
C PRO A 91 -10.08 -7.40 -13.33
N ILE A 92 -8.76 -7.52 -13.10
CA ILE A 92 -8.21 -8.14 -11.88
C ILE A 92 -8.59 -7.31 -10.65
N ILE A 93 -8.48 -5.98 -10.74
CA ILE A 93 -8.86 -5.06 -9.67
C ILE A 93 -10.34 -5.22 -9.30
N VAL A 94 -11.24 -5.27 -10.28
CA VAL A 94 -12.68 -5.45 -10.04
C VAL A 94 -12.96 -6.80 -9.37
N CYS A 95 -12.36 -7.88 -9.86
CA CYS A 95 -12.52 -9.21 -9.28
C CYS A 95 -11.97 -9.29 -7.85
N THR A 96 -10.79 -8.75 -7.58
CA THR A 96 -10.19 -8.77 -6.23
C THR A 96 -10.96 -7.91 -5.23
N ILE A 97 -11.47 -6.74 -5.65
CA ILE A 97 -12.33 -5.89 -4.81
C ILE A 97 -13.63 -6.63 -4.47
N THR A 98 -14.31 -7.17 -5.47
CA THR A 98 -15.56 -7.88 -5.30
C THR A 98 -15.39 -9.09 -4.38
N THR A 99 -14.35 -9.90 -4.61
CA THR A 99 -14.03 -11.05 -3.77
C THR A 99 -13.80 -10.64 -2.32
N SER A 100 -12.99 -9.62 -2.06
CA SER A 100 -12.74 -9.14 -0.71
C SER A 100 -14.02 -8.73 0.02
N LEU A 101 -14.88 -7.96 -0.66
CA LEU A 101 -16.14 -7.50 -0.07
C LEU A 101 -17.11 -8.66 0.18
N LEU A 102 -17.22 -9.62 -0.75
CA LEU A 102 -18.07 -10.79 -0.59
C LEU A 102 -17.58 -11.71 0.54
N VAL A 103 -16.28 -12.00 0.60
CA VAL A 103 -15.67 -12.81 1.66
C VAL A 103 -15.83 -12.13 3.01
N ALA A 104 -15.59 -10.84 3.11
CA ALA A 104 -15.78 -10.09 4.34
C ALA A 104 -17.25 -10.11 4.78
N PHE A 105 -18.20 -9.90 3.86
CA PHE A 105 -19.62 -9.93 4.13
C PHE A 105 -20.11 -11.32 4.57
N ALA A 106 -19.65 -12.39 3.93
CA ALA A 106 -20.02 -13.75 4.31
C ALA A 106 -19.45 -14.14 5.68
N LEU A 107 -18.15 -13.89 5.87
CA LEU A 107 -17.45 -14.32 7.08
C LEU A 107 -17.78 -13.49 8.32
N HIS A 108 -18.06 -12.16 8.18
CA HIS A 108 -18.47 -11.40 9.37
C HIS A 108 -19.78 -11.96 9.95
N LYS A 109 -20.70 -12.43 9.09
CA LYS A 109 -21.95 -13.08 9.53
C LYS A 109 -21.69 -14.46 10.15
N LEU A 110 -20.88 -15.29 9.47
CA LEU A 110 -20.58 -16.65 9.91
C LEU A 110 -19.81 -16.67 11.24
N LEU A 111 -18.83 -15.78 11.41
CA LEU A 111 -18.01 -15.69 12.62
C LEU A 111 -18.63 -14.83 13.70
N HIS A 112 -19.84 -14.28 13.47
CA HIS A 112 -20.52 -13.35 14.39
C HIS A 112 -19.59 -12.19 14.80
N ILE A 113 -18.92 -11.59 13.80
CA ILE A 113 -18.11 -10.38 13.98
C ILE A 113 -19.04 -9.18 13.85
N ASP A 114 -18.79 -8.14 14.62
CA ASP A 114 -19.53 -6.89 14.50
C ASP A 114 -19.51 -6.33 13.07
N GLY A 115 -20.66 -5.79 12.61
CA GLY A 115 -20.83 -5.34 11.24
C GLY A 115 -19.93 -4.17 10.85
N GLU A 116 -19.57 -3.28 11.79
CA GLU A 116 -18.62 -2.19 11.54
C GLU A 116 -17.22 -2.74 11.30
N THR A 117 -16.73 -3.62 12.19
CA THR A 117 -15.43 -4.29 12.05
C THR A 117 -15.35 -5.10 10.75
N GLY A 118 -16.41 -5.86 10.43
CA GLY A 118 -16.50 -6.62 9.17
C GLY A 118 -16.42 -5.73 7.93
N THR A 119 -17.16 -4.61 7.93
CA THR A 119 -17.14 -3.64 6.84
C THR A 119 -15.79 -2.96 6.71
N LEU A 120 -15.18 -2.53 7.82
CA LEU A 120 -13.89 -1.86 7.83
C LEU A 120 -12.76 -2.78 7.31
N ILE A 121 -12.71 -4.05 7.75
CA ILE A 121 -11.72 -5.03 7.26
C ILE A 121 -11.97 -5.34 5.78
N GLY A 122 -13.23 -5.54 5.38
CA GLY A 122 -13.59 -5.83 4.00
C GLY A 122 -13.19 -4.71 3.04
N VAL A 123 -13.54 -3.46 3.37
CA VAL A 123 -13.17 -2.30 2.54
C VAL A 123 -11.67 -2.02 2.60
N GLY A 124 -11.04 -2.18 3.76
CA GLY A 124 -9.60 -2.04 3.92
C GLY A 124 -8.83 -3.04 3.05
N SER A 125 -9.22 -4.31 3.08
CA SER A 125 -8.63 -5.36 2.23
C SER A 125 -8.90 -5.13 0.74
N SER A 126 -10.07 -4.58 0.40
CA SER A 126 -10.48 -4.45 -1.01
C SER A 126 -9.80 -3.31 -1.75
N ILE A 127 -9.33 -2.25 -1.09
CA ILE A 127 -8.85 -1.03 -1.78
C ILE A 127 -7.37 -0.72 -1.43
N CYS A 128 -7.15 0.04 -0.34
CA CYS A 128 -5.84 0.59 0.00
C CYS A 128 -5.52 0.56 1.50
N GLY A 129 -6.09 -0.40 2.23
CA GLY A 129 -5.78 -0.59 3.63
C GLY A 129 -6.32 0.52 4.54
N GLY A 130 -5.45 1.11 5.34
CA GLY A 130 -5.82 2.08 6.36
C GLY A 130 -6.52 3.34 5.84
N SER A 131 -6.19 3.81 4.64
CA SER A 131 -6.85 4.98 4.04
C SER A 131 -8.32 4.71 3.71
N ALA A 132 -8.60 3.50 3.20
CA ALA A 132 -9.97 3.07 2.90
C ALA A 132 -10.77 2.86 4.19
N ILE A 133 -10.14 2.29 5.24
CA ILE A 133 -10.74 2.15 6.57
C ILE A 133 -11.11 3.52 7.13
N ALA A 134 -10.18 4.50 7.13
CA ALA A 134 -10.42 5.84 7.67
C ALA A 134 -11.54 6.57 6.94
N ALA A 135 -11.58 6.47 5.58
CA ALA A 135 -12.65 7.05 4.80
C ALA A 135 -14.01 6.39 5.09
N THR A 136 -14.04 5.05 5.17
CA THR A 136 -15.25 4.28 5.49
C THR A 136 -15.73 4.55 6.91
N ALA A 137 -14.83 4.60 7.88
CA ALA A 137 -15.16 4.87 9.29
C ALA A 137 -15.91 6.20 9.46
N SER A 138 -15.47 7.24 8.75
CA SER A 138 -16.16 8.55 8.78
C SER A 138 -17.53 8.53 8.11
N VAL A 139 -17.79 7.60 7.18
CA VAL A 139 -19.08 7.43 6.52
C VAL A 139 -20.07 6.66 7.38
N ILE A 140 -19.60 5.58 8.03
CA ILE A 140 -20.45 4.71 8.86
C ILE A 140 -20.48 5.12 10.33
N ASN A 141 -19.75 6.19 10.71
CA ASN A 141 -19.57 6.64 12.10
C ASN A 141 -19.08 5.52 13.04
N ALA A 142 -18.05 4.78 12.59
CA ALA A 142 -17.52 3.65 13.33
C ALA A 142 -16.76 4.07 14.59
N ASP A 143 -16.79 3.23 15.61
CA ASP A 143 -16.04 3.43 16.85
C ASP A 143 -14.53 3.43 16.62
N ASP A 144 -13.80 4.35 17.26
CA ASP A 144 -12.35 4.49 17.14
C ASP A 144 -11.58 3.21 17.48
N GLU A 145 -12.06 2.43 18.44
CA GLU A 145 -11.45 1.15 18.82
C GLU A 145 -11.54 0.12 17.68
N LYS A 146 -12.72 0.01 17.04
CA LYS A 146 -12.94 -0.87 15.88
C LYS A 146 -12.11 -0.43 14.67
N VAL A 147 -11.98 0.88 14.46
CA VAL A 147 -11.11 1.46 13.43
C VAL A 147 -9.65 1.06 13.68
N ALA A 148 -9.16 1.27 14.90
CA ALA A 148 -7.79 0.92 15.28
C ALA A 148 -7.51 -0.58 15.15
N GLN A 149 -8.45 -1.44 15.55
CA GLN A 149 -8.36 -2.89 15.41
C GLN A 149 -8.31 -3.29 13.94
N SER A 150 -9.21 -2.79 13.11
CA SER A 150 -9.27 -3.09 11.68
C SER A 150 -7.99 -2.65 10.94
N ILE A 151 -7.48 -1.44 11.25
CA ILE A 151 -6.20 -0.96 10.70
C ILE A 151 -5.05 -1.90 11.10
N SER A 152 -5.02 -2.35 12.35
CA SER A 152 -3.96 -3.24 12.85
C SER A 152 -3.96 -4.59 12.13
N VAL A 153 -5.14 -5.17 11.91
CA VAL A 153 -5.31 -6.45 11.17
C VAL A 153 -4.80 -6.30 9.73
N ILE A 154 -5.28 -5.28 9.02
CA ILE A 154 -4.86 -5.05 7.62
C ILE A 154 -3.36 -4.79 7.53
N PHE A 155 -2.83 -4.00 8.45
CA PHE A 155 -1.40 -3.67 8.46
C PHE A 155 -0.53 -4.91 8.66
N PHE A 156 -0.95 -5.84 9.51
CA PHE A 156 -0.25 -7.10 9.70
C PHE A 156 -0.11 -7.92 8.42
N PHE A 157 -1.22 -8.14 7.71
CA PHE A 157 -1.19 -8.88 6.45
C PHE A 157 -0.43 -8.13 5.35
N ASN A 158 -0.41 -6.82 5.38
CA ASN A 158 0.40 -6.02 4.48
C ASN A 158 1.90 -6.20 4.71
N VAL A 159 2.33 -6.22 5.98
CA VAL A 159 3.74 -6.52 6.31
C VAL A 159 4.10 -7.94 5.90
N LEU A 160 3.25 -8.93 6.19
CA LEU A 160 3.45 -10.31 5.73
C LEU A 160 3.54 -10.38 4.20
N ALA A 161 2.67 -9.68 3.47
CA ALA A 161 2.72 -9.64 2.01
C ALA A 161 4.05 -9.05 1.50
N ALA A 162 4.51 -7.95 2.10
CA ALA A 162 5.79 -7.34 1.72
C ALA A 162 6.98 -8.28 1.87
N LEU A 163 6.95 -9.15 2.88
CA LEU A 163 8.01 -10.12 3.17
C LEU A 163 7.87 -11.41 2.35
N LEU A 164 6.65 -11.94 2.24
CA LEU A 164 6.41 -13.30 1.70
C LEU A 164 6.14 -13.31 0.20
N PHE A 165 5.54 -12.26 -0.38
CA PHE A 165 5.14 -12.29 -1.78
C PHE A 165 6.30 -12.35 -2.77
N PRO A 166 7.46 -11.69 -2.57
CA PRO A 166 8.60 -11.91 -3.44
C PRO A 166 9.06 -13.38 -3.46
N LEU A 167 9.08 -14.04 -2.30
CA LEU A 167 9.42 -15.45 -2.19
C LEU A 167 8.33 -16.35 -2.81
N LEU A 168 7.07 -16.02 -2.58
CA LEU A 168 5.94 -16.72 -3.21
C LEU A 168 6.02 -16.60 -4.73
N GLY A 169 6.27 -15.39 -5.26
CA GLY A 169 6.39 -15.14 -6.70
C GLY A 169 7.48 -15.99 -7.34
N GLN A 170 8.63 -16.12 -6.67
CA GLN A 170 9.70 -17.03 -7.10
C GLN A 170 9.25 -18.50 -7.06
N ALA A 171 8.58 -18.93 -5.99
CA ALA A 171 8.15 -20.33 -5.81
C ALA A 171 7.10 -20.77 -6.83
N ILE A 172 6.20 -19.88 -7.23
CA ILE A 172 5.15 -20.18 -8.24
C ILE A 172 5.62 -19.94 -9.68
N GLY A 173 6.84 -19.45 -9.91
CA GLY A 173 7.46 -19.35 -11.22
C GLY A 173 7.05 -18.10 -12.01
N PHE A 174 6.89 -16.94 -11.39
CA PHE A 174 6.77 -15.70 -12.14
C PHE A 174 8.03 -15.43 -12.98
N ASP A 175 7.84 -14.80 -14.13
CA ASP A 175 8.94 -14.38 -15.00
C ASP A 175 9.90 -13.45 -14.24
N THR A 176 11.17 -13.87 -14.17
CA THR A 176 12.24 -13.15 -13.47
C THR A 176 13.00 -12.18 -14.38
N THR A 177 12.71 -12.20 -15.68
CA THR A 177 13.32 -11.30 -16.68
C THR A 177 12.49 -10.05 -16.92
N SER A 178 11.25 -10.04 -16.44
CA SER A 178 10.27 -8.96 -16.55
C SER A 178 9.61 -8.66 -15.21
N GLY A 179 9.41 -7.38 -14.93
CA GLY A 179 8.65 -6.94 -13.75
C GLY A 179 7.13 -6.91 -13.92
N GLU A 180 6.60 -7.31 -15.09
CA GLU A 180 5.19 -7.13 -15.42
C GLU A 180 4.25 -7.98 -14.58
N ALA A 181 4.42 -9.30 -14.61
CA ALA A 181 3.52 -10.24 -13.94
C ALA A 181 3.54 -10.04 -12.42
N PHE A 182 4.72 -10.01 -11.81
CA PHE A 182 4.82 -9.77 -10.37
C PHE A 182 4.35 -8.36 -9.98
N GLY A 183 4.58 -7.34 -10.81
CA GLY A 183 4.09 -5.98 -10.59
C GLY A 183 2.57 -5.89 -10.56
N ILE A 184 1.87 -6.57 -11.49
CA ILE A 184 0.41 -6.65 -11.49
C ILE A 184 -0.08 -7.41 -10.24
N PHE A 185 0.57 -8.54 -9.90
CA PHE A 185 0.25 -9.31 -8.71
C PHE A 185 0.41 -8.47 -7.43
N ALA A 186 1.55 -7.86 -7.21
CA ALA A 186 1.79 -7.04 -6.04
C ALA A 186 0.79 -5.86 -5.93
N GLY A 187 0.51 -5.18 -7.04
CA GLY A 187 -0.45 -4.07 -7.09
C GLY A 187 -1.89 -4.46 -6.80
N THR A 188 -2.30 -5.68 -7.16
CA THR A 188 -3.67 -6.18 -7.00
C THR A 188 -3.88 -7.03 -5.74
N ALA A 189 -2.88 -7.76 -5.25
CA ALA A 189 -2.99 -8.64 -4.10
C ALA A 189 -2.61 -7.98 -2.77
N VAL A 190 -1.67 -7.03 -2.76
CA VAL A 190 -1.28 -6.29 -1.56
C VAL A 190 -2.19 -5.10 -1.33
N ASN A 191 -2.62 -4.85 -0.08
CA ASN A 191 -3.68 -3.88 0.17
C ASN A 191 -3.18 -2.45 0.30
N ASP A 192 -1.99 -2.22 0.82
CA ASP A 192 -1.46 -0.89 1.10
C ASP A 192 -0.30 -0.53 0.16
N THR A 193 -0.19 0.75 -0.20
CA THR A 193 0.83 1.24 -1.14
C THR A 193 2.25 1.03 -0.61
N SER A 194 2.47 1.14 0.70
CA SER A 194 3.80 0.96 1.29
C SER A 194 4.31 -0.47 1.10
N SER A 195 3.46 -1.45 1.37
CA SER A 195 3.80 -2.87 1.24
C SER A 195 3.89 -3.31 -0.23
N VAL A 196 3.09 -2.71 -1.12
CA VAL A 196 3.24 -2.87 -2.58
C VAL A 196 4.62 -2.40 -3.02
N THR A 197 5.03 -1.20 -2.60
CA THR A 197 6.35 -0.65 -2.98
C THR A 197 7.49 -1.48 -2.40
N ALA A 198 7.34 -1.99 -1.18
CA ALA A 198 8.33 -2.87 -0.55
C ALA A 198 8.48 -4.18 -1.32
N ALA A 199 7.37 -4.91 -1.58
CA ALA A 199 7.40 -6.17 -2.30
C ALA A 199 7.96 -6.01 -3.72
N ALA A 200 7.49 -5.00 -4.46
CA ALA A 200 7.91 -4.76 -5.83
C ALA A 200 9.39 -4.31 -5.93
N SER A 201 9.83 -3.44 -5.02
CA SER A 201 11.24 -3.02 -4.98
C SER A 201 12.17 -4.16 -4.56
N THR A 202 11.69 -5.08 -3.72
CA THR A 202 12.43 -6.30 -3.37
C THR A 202 12.56 -7.21 -4.59
N TRP A 203 11.48 -7.42 -5.36
CA TRP A 203 11.53 -8.20 -6.61
C TRP A 203 12.50 -7.59 -7.61
N ASP A 204 12.45 -6.27 -7.82
CA ASP A 204 13.40 -5.56 -8.67
C ASP A 204 14.86 -5.76 -8.21
N SER A 205 15.09 -5.78 -6.89
CA SER A 205 16.43 -6.02 -6.33
C SER A 205 16.89 -7.46 -6.47
N MET A 206 15.99 -8.44 -6.35
CA MET A 206 16.30 -9.87 -6.50
C MET A 206 16.77 -10.22 -7.91
N TRP A 207 16.18 -9.58 -8.93
CA TRP A 207 16.36 -9.95 -10.34
C TRP A 207 17.01 -8.85 -11.19
N ASP A 208 17.52 -7.80 -10.55
CA ASP A 208 18.19 -6.65 -11.19
C ASP A 208 17.34 -5.98 -12.29
N LEU A 209 16.02 -5.85 -12.03
CA LEU A 209 15.07 -5.27 -12.98
C LEU A 209 15.02 -3.73 -12.94
N GLY A 210 15.89 -3.11 -12.18
CA GLY A 210 15.93 -1.66 -12.01
C GLY A 210 14.72 -1.13 -11.23
N SER A 211 13.66 -0.73 -11.88
CA SER A 211 12.40 -0.28 -11.25
C SER A 211 11.15 -0.75 -12.02
N GLN A 212 11.28 -1.73 -12.88
CA GLN A 212 10.19 -2.18 -13.75
C GLN A 212 8.98 -2.68 -12.94
N THR A 213 9.24 -3.55 -11.97
CA THR A 213 8.21 -4.10 -11.09
C THR A 213 7.58 -3.01 -10.22
N LEU A 214 8.41 -2.14 -9.65
CA LEU A 214 7.95 -1.06 -8.79
C LEU A 214 7.04 -0.08 -9.55
N ASP A 215 7.44 0.34 -10.73
CA ASP A 215 6.68 1.24 -11.60
C ASP A 215 5.32 0.63 -11.96
N LYS A 216 5.30 -0.66 -12.34
CA LYS A 216 4.07 -1.40 -12.69
C LYS A 216 3.16 -1.56 -11.47
N ALA A 217 3.69 -2.06 -10.36
CA ALA A 217 2.92 -2.33 -9.15
C ALA A 217 2.29 -1.07 -8.56
N VAL A 218 3.05 0.04 -8.50
CA VAL A 218 2.53 1.32 -8.01
C VAL A 218 1.43 1.84 -8.92
N THR A 219 1.58 1.77 -10.24
CA THR A 219 0.57 2.22 -11.19
C THR A 219 -0.73 1.41 -11.02
N VAL A 220 -0.65 0.09 -10.94
CA VAL A 220 -1.79 -0.80 -10.67
C VAL A 220 -2.45 -0.45 -9.34
N LYS A 221 -1.65 -0.24 -8.30
CA LYS A 221 -2.15 0.10 -6.97
C LYS A 221 -2.86 1.45 -6.92
N LEU A 222 -2.31 2.47 -7.58
CA LEU A 222 -2.95 3.79 -7.65
C LEU A 222 -4.28 3.72 -8.41
N THR A 223 -4.36 2.94 -9.48
CA THR A 223 -5.62 2.67 -10.21
C THR A 223 -6.65 2.02 -9.28
N ARG A 224 -6.26 0.99 -8.50
CA ARG A 224 -7.14 0.35 -7.51
C ARG A 224 -7.60 1.33 -6.42
N THR A 225 -6.76 2.25 -6.00
CA THR A 225 -7.09 3.23 -4.96
C THR A 225 -8.22 4.17 -5.37
N LEU A 226 -8.41 4.42 -6.67
CA LEU A 226 -9.54 5.23 -7.17
C LEU A 226 -10.91 4.60 -6.84
N ALA A 227 -10.98 3.30 -6.62
CA ALA A 227 -12.20 2.60 -6.22
C ALA A 227 -12.75 3.05 -4.85
N ILE A 228 -11.96 3.79 -4.04
CA ILE A 228 -12.45 4.39 -2.79
C ILE A 228 -13.65 5.31 -3.03
N ILE A 229 -13.68 6.00 -4.17
CA ILE A 229 -14.72 6.97 -4.51
C ILE A 229 -16.09 6.29 -4.67
N PRO A 230 -16.26 5.32 -5.60
CA PRO A 230 -17.55 4.66 -5.77
C PRO A 230 -17.97 3.83 -4.54
N ILE A 231 -17.03 3.17 -3.85
CA ILE A 231 -17.35 2.35 -2.68
C ILE A 231 -17.84 3.22 -1.52
N THR A 232 -17.15 4.30 -1.18
CA THR A 232 -17.60 5.21 -0.11
C THR A 232 -18.90 5.93 -0.46
N LEU A 233 -19.14 6.21 -1.74
CA LEU A 233 -20.40 6.76 -2.22
C LEU A 233 -21.57 5.78 -1.98
N VAL A 234 -21.40 4.52 -2.38
CA VAL A 234 -22.41 3.47 -2.16
C VAL A 234 -22.69 3.29 -0.67
N LEU A 235 -21.67 3.21 0.16
CA LEU A 235 -21.81 3.09 1.62
C LEU A 235 -22.53 4.30 2.22
N SER A 236 -22.23 5.51 1.75
CA SER A 236 -22.92 6.74 2.16
C SER A 236 -24.40 6.71 1.82
N LEU A 237 -24.78 6.24 0.64
CA LEU A 237 -26.17 6.09 0.21
C LEU A 237 -26.91 5.04 1.03
N VAL A 238 -26.25 3.90 1.33
CA VAL A 238 -26.84 2.85 2.20
C VAL A 238 -27.07 3.38 3.60
N GLN A 239 -26.11 4.14 4.14
CA GLN A 239 -26.25 4.71 5.49
C GLN A 239 -27.33 5.79 5.55
N ALA A 240 -27.43 6.65 4.53
CA ALA A 240 -28.48 7.65 4.43
C ALA A 240 -29.90 7.02 4.41
N LYS A 241 -30.08 5.89 3.69
CA LYS A 241 -31.31 5.13 3.68
C LYS A 241 -31.67 4.54 5.06
N LYS A 242 -30.67 4.07 5.81
CA LYS A 242 -30.88 3.53 7.17
C LYS A 242 -31.25 4.60 8.18
N ALA A 243 -30.69 5.80 8.06
CA ALA A 243 -30.91 6.92 8.98
C ALA A 243 -32.24 7.67 8.77
N GLY A 244 -33.00 7.39 7.71
CA GLY A 244 -34.28 8.04 7.42
C GLY A 244 -34.22 9.55 7.10
N ASN A 245 -33.04 10.16 7.15
CA ASN A 245 -32.82 11.59 6.90
C ASN A 245 -31.76 11.80 5.81
N GLY A 246 -32.14 12.46 4.71
CA GLY A 246 -31.31 12.74 3.56
C GLY A 246 -30.13 13.72 3.75
N GLN A 247 -29.53 13.79 4.94
CA GLN A 247 -28.41 14.68 5.26
C GLN A 247 -27.06 13.97 5.45
N GLY A 248 -26.75 13.02 4.58
CA GLY A 248 -25.37 12.51 4.44
C GLY A 248 -24.51 13.53 3.67
N ARG A 249 -23.83 14.46 4.35
CA ARG A 249 -22.83 15.33 3.71
C ARG A 249 -21.61 14.50 3.32
N PHE A 250 -21.59 14.03 2.05
CA PHE A 250 -20.44 13.37 1.47
C PHE A 250 -19.30 14.40 1.25
N ARG A 251 -18.20 14.27 2.00
CA ARG A 251 -16.99 15.07 1.78
C ARG A 251 -16.06 14.36 0.78
N LEU A 252 -16.38 14.47 -0.52
CA LEU A 252 -15.54 13.93 -1.60
C LEU A 252 -14.08 14.39 -1.47
N LYS A 253 -13.87 15.62 -1.02
CA LYS A 253 -12.56 16.28 -0.92
C LYS A 253 -11.61 15.63 0.12
N SER A 254 -12.14 14.91 1.12
CA SER A 254 -11.31 14.21 2.12
C SER A 254 -10.99 12.77 1.74
N ALA A 255 -11.72 12.19 0.80
CA ALA A 255 -11.53 10.81 0.37
C ALA A 255 -10.49 10.65 -0.75
N PHE A 256 -10.23 11.71 -1.53
CA PHE A 256 -9.29 11.64 -2.67
C PHE A 256 -7.84 11.88 -2.21
N PRO A 257 -6.93 10.92 -2.40
CA PRO A 257 -5.53 11.07 -2.03
C PRO A 257 -4.80 11.99 -3.03
N LEU A 258 -4.52 13.24 -2.66
CA LEU A 258 -3.89 14.25 -3.52
C LEU A 258 -2.55 13.81 -4.13
N PHE A 259 -1.80 12.91 -3.51
CA PHE A 259 -0.53 12.43 -4.06
C PHE A 259 -0.70 11.64 -5.37
N ILE A 260 -1.89 11.05 -5.62
CA ILE A 260 -2.20 10.41 -6.92
C ILE A 260 -2.27 11.47 -8.03
N LEU A 261 -2.89 12.61 -7.76
CA LEU A 261 -2.92 13.71 -8.71
C LEU A 261 -1.50 14.20 -9.03
N TRP A 262 -0.65 14.38 -8.01
CA TRP A 262 0.75 14.78 -8.21
C TRP A 262 1.56 13.72 -8.97
N PHE A 263 1.31 12.42 -8.73
CA PHE A 263 1.92 11.33 -9.52
C PHE A 263 1.54 11.44 -11.00
N ILE A 264 0.25 11.66 -11.31
CA ILE A 264 -0.22 11.86 -12.69
C ILE A 264 0.41 13.12 -13.30
N CYS A 265 0.46 14.24 -12.57
CA CYS A 265 1.12 15.45 -13.03
C CYS A 265 2.60 15.21 -13.35
N ALA A 266 3.33 14.47 -12.50
CA ALA A 266 4.72 14.10 -12.74
C ALA A 266 4.86 13.25 -14.01
N SER A 267 3.96 12.29 -14.25
CA SER A 267 3.92 11.46 -15.46
C SER A 267 3.61 12.29 -16.71
N VAL A 268 2.73 13.29 -16.62
CA VAL A 268 2.45 14.25 -17.71
C VAL A 268 3.71 15.04 -18.04
N VAL A 269 4.41 15.58 -17.02
CA VAL A 269 5.67 16.31 -17.23
C VAL A 269 6.70 15.44 -17.95
N THR A 270 6.88 14.18 -17.50
CA THR A 270 7.79 13.24 -18.18
C THR A 270 7.38 13.01 -19.62
N THR A 271 6.08 12.81 -19.87
CA THR A 271 5.57 12.58 -21.23
C THR A 271 5.83 13.77 -22.14
N LEU A 272 5.57 14.98 -21.67
CA LEU A 272 5.83 16.21 -22.43
C LEU A 272 7.32 16.42 -22.69
N CYS A 273 8.17 16.24 -21.67
CA CYS A 273 9.62 16.36 -21.83
C CYS A 273 10.18 15.36 -22.84
N THR A 274 9.74 14.09 -22.77
CA THR A 274 10.18 13.06 -23.71
C THR A 274 9.66 13.30 -25.14
N SER A 275 8.45 13.81 -25.29
CA SER A 275 7.92 14.18 -26.62
C SER A 275 8.65 15.38 -27.24
N LEU A 276 9.27 16.25 -26.43
CA LEU A 276 10.11 17.36 -26.85
C LEU A 276 11.59 16.93 -27.06
N GLY A 277 11.90 15.63 -27.03
CA GLY A 277 13.24 15.09 -27.28
C GLY A 277 14.18 15.08 -26.05
N VAL A 278 13.67 15.40 -24.84
CA VAL A 278 14.47 15.29 -23.63
C VAL A 278 14.62 13.82 -23.25
N SER A 279 15.86 13.38 -23.05
CA SER A 279 16.13 12.00 -22.64
C SER A 279 15.51 11.70 -21.26
N GLY A 280 14.83 10.55 -21.14
CA GLY A 280 14.29 10.07 -19.86
C GLY A 280 15.35 9.87 -18.76
N ALA A 281 16.64 9.80 -19.15
CA ALA A 281 17.76 9.71 -18.22
C ALA A 281 17.85 10.90 -17.25
N VAL A 282 17.33 12.06 -17.62
CA VAL A 282 17.26 13.26 -16.76
C VAL A 282 16.47 12.98 -15.47
N PHE A 283 15.48 12.10 -15.51
CA PHE A 283 14.63 11.75 -14.35
C PHE A 283 15.21 10.62 -13.49
N ARG A 284 16.32 9.99 -13.89
CA ARG A 284 16.95 8.89 -13.14
C ARG A 284 17.31 9.26 -11.69
N PRO A 285 17.89 10.45 -11.38
CA PRO A 285 18.16 10.83 -9.99
C PRO A 285 16.91 10.90 -9.12
N LEU A 286 15.77 11.35 -9.68
CA LEU A 286 14.49 11.41 -8.96
C LEU A 286 13.97 10.01 -8.63
N LYS A 287 14.13 9.03 -9.54
CA LYS A 287 13.80 7.63 -9.29
C LYS A 287 14.66 7.02 -8.18
N GLU A 288 15.96 7.24 -8.20
CA GLU A 288 16.86 6.74 -7.14
C GLU A 288 16.53 7.37 -5.78
N LEU A 289 16.24 8.67 -5.74
CA LEU A 289 15.77 9.35 -4.53
C LEU A 289 14.44 8.75 -4.04
N SER A 290 13.51 8.44 -4.94
CA SER A 290 12.26 7.75 -4.61
C SER A 290 12.50 6.40 -3.93
N LYS A 291 13.38 5.56 -4.48
CA LYS A 291 13.73 4.25 -3.89
C LYS A 291 14.29 4.41 -2.47
N PHE A 292 15.18 5.38 -2.26
CA PHE A 292 15.71 5.65 -0.93
C PHE A 292 14.63 6.13 0.05
N PHE A 293 13.70 6.99 -0.39
CA PHE A 293 12.56 7.43 0.42
C PHE A 293 11.61 6.27 0.75
N ILE A 294 11.46 5.27 -0.14
CA ILE A 294 10.72 4.04 0.16
C ILE A 294 11.40 3.29 1.32
N ILE A 295 12.71 3.07 1.25
CA ILE A 295 13.47 2.41 2.31
C ILE A 295 13.29 3.15 3.64
N MET A 296 13.38 4.47 3.62
CA MET A 296 13.19 5.31 4.81
C MET A 296 11.76 5.22 5.36
N ALA A 297 10.75 5.18 4.49
CA ALA A 297 9.36 4.98 4.89
C ALA A 297 9.12 3.59 5.49
N MET A 298 9.80 2.55 4.97
CA MET A 298 9.73 1.19 5.52
C MET A 298 10.31 1.10 6.92
N ALA A 299 11.40 1.83 7.23
CA ALA A 299 11.90 1.95 8.61
C ALA A 299 10.82 2.50 9.57
N ALA A 300 10.15 3.57 9.15
CA ALA A 300 9.07 4.17 9.95
C ALA A 300 7.89 3.21 10.15
N ILE A 301 7.54 2.44 9.13
CA ILE A 301 6.48 1.42 9.18
C ILE A 301 6.88 0.30 10.14
N GLY A 302 8.10 -0.20 10.05
CA GLY A 302 8.64 -1.20 10.97
C GLY A 302 8.57 -0.73 12.43
N LEU A 303 9.00 0.51 12.72
CA LEU A 303 8.95 1.11 14.06
C LEU A 303 7.52 1.27 14.59
N ASN A 304 6.53 1.45 13.72
CA ASN A 304 5.12 1.56 14.10
C ASN A 304 4.42 0.18 14.21
N SER A 305 5.06 -0.90 13.79
CA SER A 305 4.50 -2.25 13.78
C SER A 305 4.55 -2.87 15.17
N ASN A 306 3.43 -2.88 15.88
CA ASN A 306 3.33 -3.53 17.19
C ASN A 306 2.68 -4.90 17.10
N LEU A 307 3.51 -5.92 16.85
CA LEU A 307 3.07 -7.32 16.72
C LEU A 307 2.37 -7.84 17.98
N VAL A 308 2.78 -7.39 19.17
CA VAL A 308 2.18 -7.83 20.44
C VAL A 308 0.74 -7.33 20.58
N LYS A 309 0.48 -6.07 20.25
CA LYS A 309 -0.89 -5.52 20.25
C LYS A 309 -1.80 -6.23 19.27
N LEU A 310 -1.24 -6.62 18.13
CA LEU A 310 -1.99 -7.28 17.07
C LEU A 310 -2.46 -8.67 17.49
N VAL A 311 -1.58 -9.49 18.07
CA VAL A 311 -1.94 -10.83 18.57
C VAL A 311 -2.99 -10.72 19.68
N LYS A 312 -2.97 -9.65 20.47
CA LYS A 312 -3.96 -9.39 21.54
C LYS A 312 -5.30 -8.83 21.03
N SER A 313 -5.41 -8.38 19.79
CA SER A 313 -6.61 -7.71 19.26
C SER A 313 -7.80 -8.64 18.95
N GLY A 314 -7.64 -9.94 19.12
CA GLY A 314 -8.72 -10.94 18.99
C GLY A 314 -8.63 -11.78 17.72
N GLY A 315 -8.87 -13.10 17.87
CA GLY A 315 -8.66 -14.09 16.80
C GLY A 315 -9.65 -13.97 15.62
N LYS A 316 -10.92 -13.57 15.88
CA LYS A 316 -11.94 -13.51 14.82
C LYS A 316 -11.68 -12.42 13.76
N PRO A 317 -11.38 -11.14 14.10
CA PRO A 317 -11.01 -10.14 13.12
C PRO A 317 -9.72 -10.49 12.35
N LEU A 318 -8.75 -11.13 13.02
CA LEU A 318 -7.53 -11.59 12.38
C LEU A 318 -7.83 -12.70 11.37
N LEU A 319 -8.68 -13.66 11.72
CA LEU A 319 -9.12 -14.72 10.80
C LEU A 319 -9.85 -14.13 9.59
N LEU A 320 -10.74 -13.15 9.80
CA LEU A 320 -11.42 -12.45 8.72
C LEU A 320 -10.42 -11.79 7.75
N GLY A 321 -9.44 -11.07 8.31
CA GLY A 321 -8.36 -10.45 7.53
C GLY A 321 -7.54 -11.47 6.75
N ALA A 322 -7.20 -12.60 7.38
CA ALA A 322 -6.49 -13.72 6.74
C ALA A 322 -7.27 -14.27 5.55
N CYS A 323 -8.55 -14.55 5.73
CA CYS A 323 -9.39 -15.08 4.66
C CYS A 323 -9.53 -14.09 3.48
N CYS A 324 -9.72 -12.80 3.77
CA CYS A 324 -9.71 -11.76 2.73
C CYS A 324 -8.37 -11.72 1.99
N TRP A 325 -7.25 -11.74 2.72
CA TRP A 325 -5.91 -11.69 2.15
C TRP A 325 -5.61 -12.90 1.25
N VAL A 326 -5.90 -14.12 1.72
CA VAL A 326 -5.73 -15.36 0.94
C VAL A 326 -6.63 -15.36 -0.29
N SER A 327 -7.91 -14.97 -0.14
CA SER A 327 -8.86 -14.94 -1.26
C SER A 327 -8.46 -13.94 -2.34
N ILE A 328 -8.01 -12.74 -1.96
CA ILE A 328 -7.53 -11.73 -2.91
C ILE A 328 -6.28 -12.25 -3.64
N THR A 329 -5.35 -12.86 -2.91
CA THR A 329 -4.14 -13.45 -3.47
C THR A 329 -4.48 -14.52 -4.50
N ALA A 330 -5.35 -15.47 -4.15
CA ALA A 330 -5.78 -16.54 -5.04
C ALA A 330 -6.50 -16.00 -6.30
N VAL A 331 -7.42 -15.05 -6.14
CA VAL A 331 -8.15 -14.45 -7.27
C VAL A 331 -7.21 -13.61 -8.15
N SER A 332 -6.26 -12.89 -7.57
CA SER A 332 -5.26 -12.15 -8.34
C SER A 332 -4.43 -13.08 -9.23
N LEU A 333 -3.95 -14.19 -8.68
CA LEU A 333 -3.20 -15.22 -9.45
C LEU A 333 -4.07 -15.88 -10.52
N LEU A 334 -5.28 -16.31 -10.16
CA LEU A 334 -6.22 -16.93 -11.10
C LEU A 334 -6.54 -16.00 -12.27
N MET A 335 -6.85 -14.75 -12.01
CA MET A 335 -7.19 -13.79 -13.05
C MET A 335 -6.00 -13.51 -13.98
N GLN A 336 -4.78 -13.41 -13.43
CA GLN A 336 -3.59 -13.25 -14.26
C GLN A 336 -3.34 -14.45 -15.16
N HIS A 337 -3.53 -15.66 -14.61
CA HIS A 337 -3.40 -16.89 -15.40
C HIS A 337 -4.45 -16.95 -16.52
N VAL A 338 -5.73 -16.67 -16.22
CA VAL A 338 -6.82 -16.64 -17.21
C VAL A 338 -6.59 -15.58 -18.29
N MET A 339 -5.99 -14.45 -17.94
CA MET A 339 -5.68 -13.37 -18.88
C MET A 339 -4.38 -13.59 -19.65
N GLY A 340 -3.65 -14.67 -19.40
CA GLY A 340 -2.36 -14.95 -20.05
C GLY A 340 -1.28 -13.94 -19.70
N LEU A 341 -1.32 -13.35 -18.52
CA LEU A 341 -0.32 -12.39 -18.03
C LEU A 341 0.80 -13.10 -17.26
N TRP A 342 0.57 -14.35 -16.93
CA TRP A 342 1.52 -15.24 -16.26
C TRP A 342 1.17 -16.69 -16.54
#